data_15138802b28a0fafd812e172842dc75c
#
_entry.id   15138802b28a0fafd812e172842dc75c
#
_cell.length_a   1.000
_cell.length_b   1.000
_cell.length_c   1.000
_cell.angle_alpha   90.00
_cell.angle_beta   90.00
_cell.angle_gamma   90.00
#
_symmetry.space_group_name_H-M   'P 1'
#
loop_
_entity.id
_entity.type
_entity.pdbx_description
1 polymer ?
#
loop_
_entity_poly.entity_id
_entity_poly.type
_entity_poly.pdbx_seq_one_letter_code
_entity_poly.pdbx_strand_id
1 'polypeptide(L)'
;MKIKNILTAVCFITAANTYAQDCVLPISIQLDEDFANVPTAATNILYQSLFRVATENGLTTDAPTTPFVLTAHCDVLDKSNLPGPPIQTVYNLGITFYMADTYLQKKFGTAYITLDGVGTGEVKSYINAFRRISAQNGEIKNLINRGKKNMMNYYDTQYPNIIKEAKRLANLQKYEEALTMVLAIPLCSKGGEEASRYGLELYTKYLDRLNLYLLNQAKALWAAGQDQDTAYTVCSMLAQIDPEASCYNEAWKLMKEVKAQVRSDIDFEMREKYHDQIKLEKDRIAAARAVGVAFGNNQKPTTTNLMWLR
;
A
#
# COMPACT_ATOMS: atom_id res chain seq x y z
N MET A 1 22.00 6.15 -73.85
CA MET A 1 21.30 5.14 -73.05
C MET A 1 21.33 5.60 -71.59
N LYS A 2 20.21 6.12 -71.06
CA LYS A 2 20.10 6.71 -69.73
C LYS A 2 19.39 5.70 -68.82
N ILE A 3 20.08 5.20 -67.81
CA ILE A 3 19.54 4.33 -66.80
C ILE A 3 18.96 5.19 -65.69
N LYS A 4 17.63 5.12 -65.51
CA LYS A 4 16.90 5.78 -64.44
C LYS A 4 17.06 4.95 -63.16
N ASN A 5 17.67 5.53 -62.12
CA ASN A 5 17.66 4.99 -60.80
C ASN A 5 16.29 5.21 -60.15
N ILE A 6 15.57 4.15 -59.88
CA ILE A 6 14.35 4.15 -59.08
C ILE A 6 14.81 3.95 -57.63
N LEU A 7 14.75 5.02 -56.82
CA LEU A 7 14.96 4.97 -55.38
C LEU A 7 13.66 4.53 -54.73
N THR A 8 13.58 3.27 -54.33
CA THR A 8 12.45 2.74 -53.57
C THR A 8 12.65 3.12 -52.10
N ALA A 9 11.90 4.13 -51.65
CA ALA A 9 11.84 4.50 -50.24
C ALA A 9 11.06 3.43 -49.48
N VAL A 10 11.75 2.57 -48.74
CA VAL A 10 11.16 1.64 -47.79
C VAL A 10 10.86 2.43 -46.51
N CYS A 11 9.58 2.84 -46.35
CA CYS A 11 9.08 3.34 -45.08
C CYS A 11 9.06 2.21 -44.07
N PHE A 12 10.05 2.15 -43.20
CA PHE A 12 9.98 1.40 -41.95
C PHE A 12 8.95 2.07 -41.04
N ILE A 13 7.73 1.58 -41.08
CA ILE A 13 6.74 1.84 -40.04
C ILE A 13 7.19 1.01 -38.84
N THR A 14 7.98 1.60 -37.95
CA THR A 14 8.18 1.07 -36.59
C THR A 14 6.85 1.18 -35.89
N ALA A 15 6.06 0.10 -35.94
CA ALA A 15 4.95 -0.07 -35.01
C ALA A 15 5.56 -0.02 -33.58
N ALA A 16 5.46 1.15 -32.96
CA ALA A 16 5.65 1.25 -31.53
C ALA A 16 4.57 0.38 -30.91
N ASN A 17 4.92 -0.87 -30.61
CA ASN A 17 4.15 -1.69 -29.69
C ASN A 17 4.25 -0.98 -28.34
N THR A 18 3.35 -0.01 -28.12
CA THR A 18 2.98 0.39 -26.78
C THR A 18 2.35 -0.86 -26.15
N TYR A 19 3.16 -1.66 -25.50
CA TYR A 19 2.65 -2.57 -24.50
C TYR A 19 1.91 -1.67 -23.52
N ALA A 20 0.58 -1.63 -23.65
CA ALA A 20 -0.27 -1.17 -22.57
C ALA A 20 0.07 -2.11 -21.41
N GLN A 21 0.93 -1.64 -20.54
CA GLN A 21 1.25 -2.35 -19.33
C GLN A 21 -0.09 -2.45 -18.60
N ASP A 22 -0.64 -3.69 -18.56
CA ASP A 22 -1.90 -3.92 -17.86
C ASP A 22 -1.77 -3.30 -16.47
N CYS A 23 -2.59 -2.30 -16.21
CA CYS A 23 -2.58 -1.58 -14.95
C CYS A 23 -2.94 -2.53 -13.83
N VAL A 24 -1.94 -3.06 -13.18
CA VAL A 24 -2.12 -3.93 -12.02
C VAL A 24 -2.34 -3.03 -10.81
N LEU A 25 -3.59 -2.92 -10.37
CA LEU A 25 -3.94 -2.19 -9.16
C LEU A 25 -3.64 -3.07 -7.94
N PRO A 26 -2.79 -2.62 -7.02
CA PRO A 26 -2.60 -3.31 -5.75
C PRO A 26 -3.88 -3.19 -4.94
N ILE A 27 -4.38 -4.31 -4.42
CA ILE A 27 -5.56 -4.34 -3.56
C ILE A 27 -5.29 -5.19 -2.32
N SER A 28 -5.79 -4.75 -1.20
CA SER A 28 -5.77 -5.51 0.04
C SER A 28 -7.14 -6.18 0.26
N ILE A 29 -7.14 -7.41 0.75
CA ILE A 29 -8.36 -8.07 1.19
C ILE A 29 -8.51 -7.78 2.67
N GLN A 30 -9.62 -7.11 3.02
CA GLN A 30 -9.92 -6.80 4.41
C GLN A 30 -11.33 -7.26 4.71
N LEU A 31 -11.53 -7.86 5.86
CA LEU A 31 -12.85 -8.20 6.39
C LEU A 31 -13.10 -7.34 7.62
N ASP A 32 -14.35 -6.91 7.78
CA ASP A 32 -14.76 -6.10 8.92
C ASP A 32 -14.61 -6.91 10.23
N GLU A 33 -14.16 -6.28 11.31
CA GLU A 33 -14.09 -6.91 12.63
C GLU A 33 -15.50 -7.25 13.17
N ASP A 34 -16.52 -6.56 12.71
CA ASP A 34 -17.94 -6.81 13.06
C ASP A 34 -18.56 -8.04 12.37
N PHE A 35 -17.76 -8.94 11.79
CA PHE A 35 -18.22 -10.28 11.41
C PHE A 35 -18.58 -11.15 12.63
N ALA A 36 -18.96 -10.51 13.75
CA ALA A 36 -19.32 -11.19 15.00
C ALA A 36 -20.38 -12.29 14.85
N ASN A 37 -21.21 -12.21 13.81
CA ASN A 37 -22.24 -13.19 13.50
C ASN A 37 -21.78 -14.31 12.55
N VAL A 38 -20.55 -14.27 12.04
CA VAL A 38 -19.99 -15.30 11.15
C VAL A 38 -18.91 -16.10 11.90
N PRO A 39 -19.02 -17.42 11.95
CA PRO A 39 -18.01 -18.25 12.61
C PRO A 39 -16.61 -18.01 12.02
N THR A 40 -15.58 -17.89 12.87
CA THR A 40 -14.19 -17.59 12.48
C THR A 40 -13.65 -18.55 11.41
N ALA A 41 -14.00 -19.82 11.47
CA ALA A 41 -13.59 -20.80 10.45
C ALA A 41 -14.21 -20.48 9.06
N ALA A 42 -15.41 -19.93 9.03
CA ALA A 42 -16.07 -19.50 7.79
C ALA A 42 -15.49 -18.16 7.28
N THR A 43 -15.14 -17.24 8.18
CA THR A 43 -14.45 -15.98 7.83
C THR A 43 -13.16 -16.22 7.08
N ASN A 44 -12.35 -17.21 7.48
CA ASN A 44 -11.15 -17.60 6.77
C ASN A 44 -11.42 -18.09 5.33
N ILE A 45 -12.52 -18.83 5.14
CA ILE A 45 -12.94 -19.27 3.79
C ILE A 45 -13.41 -18.10 2.94
N LEU A 46 -14.11 -17.14 3.51
CA LEU A 46 -14.50 -15.92 2.82
C LEU A 46 -13.27 -15.13 2.38
N TYR A 47 -12.30 -14.93 3.28
CA TYR A 47 -11.03 -14.28 2.94
C TYR A 47 -10.33 -14.96 1.75
N GLN A 48 -10.16 -16.28 1.80
CA GLN A 48 -9.55 -17.06 0.71
C GLN A 48 -10.33 -16.94 -0.60
N SER A 49 -11.66 -16.89 -0.53
CA SER A 49 -12.51 -16.72 -1.71
C SER A 49 -12.36 -15.34 -2.32
N LEU A 50 -12.28 -14.28 -1.51
CA LEU A 50 -12.00 -12.92 -1.97
C LEU A 50 -10.61 -12.80 -2.57
N PHE A 51 -9.60 -13.42 -1.94
CA PHE A 51 -8.24 -13.46 -2.46
C PHE A 51 -8.19 -14.10 -3.86
N ARG A 52 -8.85 -15.25 -4.04
CA ARG A 52 -8.97 -15.90 -5.33
C ARG A 52 -9.73 -15.05 -6.35
N VAL A 53 -10.83 -14.42 -5.95
CA VAL A 53 -11.59 -13.48 -6.80
C VAL A 53 -10.70 -12.35 -7.29
N ALA A 54 -9.91 -11.75 -6.40
CA ALA A 54 -9.01 -10.66 -6.75
C ALA A 54 -7.92 -11.12 -7.76
N THR A 55 -7.22 -12.21 -7.46
CA THR A 55 -6.11 -12.71 -8.29
C THR A 55 -6.57 -13.18 -9.67
N GLU A 56 -7.67 -13.93 -9.76
CA GLU A 56 -8.22 -14.38 -11.04
C GLU A 56 -8.78 -13.24 -11.92
N ASN A 57 -9.09 -12.09 -11.34
CA ASN A 57 -9.51 -10.89 -12.07
C ASN A 57 -8.37 -9.86 -12.26
N GLY A 58 -7.12 -10.27 -12.12
CA GLY A 58 -5.94 -9.45 -12.40
C GLY A 58 -5.76 -8.27 -11.44
N LEU A 59 -6.11 -8.46 -10.16
CA LEU A 59 -5.72 -7.58 -9.08
C LEU A 59 -4.53 -8.22 -8.36
N THR A 60 -3.54 -7.42 -7.93
CA THR A 60 -2.46 -7.95 -7.11
C THR A 60 -2.79 -7.78 -5.63
N THR A 61 -2.59 -8.85 -4.87
CA THR A 61 -2.86 -8.88 -3.43
C THR A 61 -1.59 -8.82 -2.58
N ASP A 62 -0.42 -8.68 -3.20
CA ASP A 62 0.89 -8.69 -2.53
C ASP A 62 1.27 -7.34 -1.87
N ALA A 63 0.34 -6.39 -1.84
CA ALA A 63 0.56 -5.09 -1.24
C ALA A 63 -0.34 -4.89 0.00
N PRO A 64 0.04 -5.42 1.17
CA PRO A 64 -0.77 -5.34 2.40
C PRO A 64 -1.02 -3.90 2.87
N THR A 65 -0.31 -2.96 2.30
CA THR A 65 -0.24 -1.56 2.68
C THR A 65 -0.91 -0.61 1.69
N THR A 66 -1.71 -1.13 0.74
CA THR A 66 -2.48 -0.28 -0.18
C THR A 66 -3.75 0.25 0.48
N PRO A 67 -4.18 1.50 0.18
CA PRO A 67 -5.47 2.00 0.64
C PRO A 67 -6.66 1.35 -0.06
N PHE A 68 -6.41 0.67 -1.18
CA PHE A 68 -7.47 0.02 -1.96
C PHE A 68 -7.83 -1.33 -1.37
N VAL A 69 -9.12 -1.53 -1.14
CA VAL A 69 -9.63 -2.76 -0.52
C VAL A 69 -10.71 -3.41 -1.37
N LEU A 70 -10.68 -4.74 -1.38
CA LEU A 70 -11.81 -5.57 -1.72
C LEU A 70 -12.29 -6.23 -0.43
N THR A 71 -13.56 -6.00 -0.09
CA THR A 71 -14.17 -6.53 1.12
C THR A 71 -15.58 -7.04 0.86
N ALA A 72 -16.15 -7.77 1.80
CA ALA A 72 -17.52 -8.23 1.74
C ALA A 72 -18.21 -8.05 3.09
N HIS A 73 -19.53 -7.88 3.04
CA HIS A 73 -20.43 -7.94 4.19
C HIS A 73 -21.42 -9.07 3.96
N CYS A 74 -21.77 -9.81 5.02
CA CYS A 74 -22.66 -10.96 4.95
C CYS A 74 -23.84 -10.80 5.89
N ASP A 75 -25.04 -10.89 5.35
CA ASP A 75 -26.30 -10.90 6.09
C ASP A 75 -26.97 -12.27 5.98
N VAL A 76 -27.61 -12.72 7.06
CA VAL A 76 -28.45 -13.90 7.05
C VAL A 76 -29.88 -13.49 6.61
N LEU A 77 -30.28 -13.94 5.44
CA LEU A 77 -31.60 -13.65 4.88
C LEU A 77 -32.65 -14.64 5.41
N ASP A 78 -32.28 -15.92 5.48
CA ASP A 78 -33.13 -16.98 6.01
C ASP A 78 -32.31 -18.13 6.59
N LYS A 79 -32.93 -18.85 7.54
CA LYS A 79 -32.37 -20.04 8.18
C LYS A 79 -33.47 -21.09 8.32
N SER A 80 -33.21 -22.27 7.77
CA SER A 80 -34.15 -23.39 7.85
C SER A 80 -33.40 -24.71 8.11
N ASN A 81 -34.14 -25.73 8.52
CA ASN A 81 -33.59 -27.06 8.76
C ASN A 81 -34.25 -28.07 7.80
N LEU A 82 -33.41 -28.86 7.14
CA LEU A 82 -33.84 -30.00 6.33
C LEU A 82 -33.88 -31.25 7.23
N PRO A 83 -35.05 -31.93 7.30
CA PRO A 83 -35.15 -33.17 8.06
C PRO A 83 -34.30 -34.26 7.40
N GLY A 84 -33.66 -35.08 8.21
CA GLY A 84 -32.86 -36.23 7.75
C GLY A 84 -31.85 -36.69 8.81
N PRO A 85 -31.32 -37.91 8.72
CA PRO A 85 -30.18 -38.37 9.49
C PRO A 85 -28.85 -38.16 8.70
N PRO A 86 -27.98 -37.16 9.03
CA PRO A 86 -28.14 -36.12 10.06
C PRO A 86 -29.04 -34.96 9.60
N ILE A 87 -29.63 -34.23 10.53
CA ILE A 87 -30.33 -32.97 10.25
C ILE A 87 -29.32 -31.98 9.63
N GLN A 88 -29.76 -31.34 8.55
CA GLN A 88 -28.95 -30.29 7.88
C GLN A 88 -29.57 -28.92 8.11
N THR A 89 -28.72 -27.92 8.29
CA THR A 89 -29.13 -26.52 8.40
C THR A 89 -28.82 -25.83 7.07
N VAL A 90 -29.81 -25.09 6.56
CA VAL A 90 -29.68 -24.26 5.37
C VAL A 90 -29.62 -22.81 5.81
N TYR A 91 -28.64 -22.08 5.36
CA TYR A 91 -28.55 -20.63 5.47
C TYR A 91 -28.66 -20.03 4.07
N ASN A 92 -29.58 -19.11 3.88
CA ASN A 92 -29.62 -18.23 2.73
C ASN A 92 -28.89 -16.93 3.13
N LEU A 93 -27.76 -16.64 2.45
CA LEU A 93 -26.87 -15.52 2.79
C LEU A 93 -26.90 -14.48 1.69
N GLY A 94 -27.12 -13.21 2.07
CA GLY A 94 -26.89 -12.05 1.24
C GLY A 94 -25.46 -11.55 1.42
N ILE A 95 -24.69 -11.47 0.34
CA ILE A 95 -23.30 -11.04 0.41
C ILE A 95 -23.14 -9.80 -0.45
N THR A 96 -22.76 -8.70 0.18
CA THR A 96 -22.44 -7.44 -0.50
C THR A 96 -20.93 -7.27 -0.56
N PHE A 97 -20.38 -7.17 -1.78
CA PHE A 97 -18.99 -6.92 -2.03
C PHE A 97 -18.76 -5.43 -2.28
N TYR A 98 -17.64 -4.92 -1.79
CA TYR A 98 -17.24 -3.53 -1.98
C TYR A 98 -15.81 -3.46 -2.50
N MET A 99 -15.61 -2.60 -3.50
CA MET A 99 -14.28 -2.13 -3.91
C MET A 99 -14.17 -0.66 -3.52
N ALA A 100 -13.21 -0.31 -2.67
CA ALA A 100 -13.16 0.99 -2.01
C ALA A 100 -11.73 1.45 -1.74
N ASP A 101 -11.60 2.73 -1.38
CA ASP A 101 -10.39 3.34 -0.84
C ASP A 101 -10.66 3.68 0.63
N THR A 102 -9.89 3.09 1.53
CA THR A 102 -10.04 3.27 2.98
C THR A 102 -9.53 4.62 3.45
N TYR A 103 -8.53 5.19 2.78
CA TYR A 103 -7.98 6.50 3.11
C TYR A 103 -8.98 7.60 2.76
N LEU A 104 -9.54 7.56 1.54
CA LEU A 104 -10.55 8.53 1.08
C LEU A 104 -11.96 8.24 1.63
N GLN A 105 -12.19 7.07 2.23
CA GLN A 105 -13.51 6.54 2.57
C GLN A 105 -14.47 6.59 1.39
N LYS A 106 -14.01 6.15 0.23
CA LYS A 106 -14.75 6.24 -1.02
C LYS A 106 -14.99 4.87 -1.62
N LYS A 107 -16.27 4.57 -1.94
CA LYS A 107 -16.67 3.38 -2.70
C LYS A 107 -16.45 3.62 -4.19
N PHE A 108 -15.83 2.67 -4.87
CA PHE A 108 -15.68 2.65 -6.31
C PHE A 108 -16.59 1.64 -7.00
N GLY A 109 -17.11 0.67 -6.26
CA GLY A 109 -18.06 -0.29 -6.76
C GLY A 109 -18.65 -1.15 -5.65
N THR A 110 -19.85 -1.67 -5.92
CA THR A 110 -20.57 -2.63 -5.09
C THR A 110 -21.21 -3.71 -5.95
N ALA A 111 -21.31 -4.93 -5.43
CA ALA A 111 -22.08 -6.02 -6.00
C ALA A 111 -22.77 -6.78 -4.88
N TYR A 112 -23.93 -7.35 -5.19
CA TYR A 112 -24.70 -8.16 -4.25
C TYR A 112 -25.02 -9.51 -4.89
N ILE A 113 -24.81 -10.58 -4.12
CA ILE A 113 -25.20 -11.92 -4.51
C ILE A 113 -25.88 -12.62 -3.34
N THR A 114 -26.70 -13.62 -3.64
CA THR A 114 -27.25 -14.52 -2.64
C THR A 114 -26.68 -15.92 -2.81
N LEU A 115 -26.35 -16.57 -1.70
CA LEU A 115 -25.80 -17.92 -1.68
C LEU A 115 -26.48 -18.77 -0.61
N ASP A 116 -26.86 -19.97 -1.01
CA ASP A 116 -27.33 -20.99 -0.05
C ASP A 116 -26.15 -21.83 0.43
N GLY A 117 -26.05 -22.00 1.73
CA GLY A 117 -25.12 -22.92 2.36
C GLY A 117 -25.85 -24.01 3.11
N VAL A 118 -25.58 -25.27 2.79
CA VAL A 118 -26.17 -26.44 3.43
C VAL A 118 -25.10 -27.20 4.19
N GLY A 119 -25.33 -27.51 5.46
CA GLY A 119 -24.36 -28.24 6.28
C GLY A 119 -24.96 -28.88 7.52
N THR A 120 -24.21 -29.77 8.18
CA THR A 120 -24.62 -30.40 9.45
C THR A 120 -24.38 -29.45 10.64
N GLY A 121 -24.83 -28.21 10.51
CA GLY A 121 -24.68 -27.14 11.50
C GLY A 121 -24.18 -25.85 10.87
N GLU A 122 -24.24 -24.77 11.65
CA GLU A 122 -23.98 -23.41 11.22
C GLU A 122 -22.63 -23.21 10.50
N VAL A 123 -21.54 -23.59 11.15
CA VAL A 123 -20.18 -23.40 10.59
C VAL A 123 -20.04 -24.02 9.21
N LYS A 124 -20.52 -25.26 9.03
CA LYS A 124 -20.43 -25.95 7.75
C LYS A 124 -21.34 -25.32 6.68
N SER A 125 -22.48 -24.79 7.07
CA SER A 125 -23.37 -24.10 6.15
C SER A 125 -22.72 -22.82 5.62
N TYR A 126 -22.14 -21.98 6.46
CA TYR A 126 -21.39 -20.80 6.02
C TYR A 126 -20.19 -21.16 5.14
N ILE A 127 -19.39 -22.15 5.54
CA ILE A 127 -18.22 -22.61 4.74
C ILE A 127 -18.67 -23.04 3.34
N ASN A 128 -19.77 -23.82 3.25
CA ASN A 128 -20.25 -24.32 1.97
C ASN A 128 -20.84 -23.19 1.10
N ALA A 129 -21.48 -22.18 1.69
CA ALA A 129 -21.91 -20.98 0.97
C ALA A 129 -20.69 -20.20 0.42
N PHE A 130 -19.71 -19.86 1.25
CA PHE A 130 -18.57 -19.05 0.84
C PHE A 130 -17.66 -19.73 -0.19
N ARG A 131 -17.56 -21.06 -0.18
CA ARG A 131 -16.86 -21.82 -1.24
C ARG A 131 -17.49 -21.68 -2.62
N ARG A 132 -18.76 -21.30 -2.71
CA ARG A 132 -19.46 -21.04 -3.97
C ARG A 132 -19.20 -19.65 -4.55
N ILE A 133 -18.53 -18.75 -3.80
CA ILE A 133 -18.06 -17.48 -4.33
C ILE A 133 -17.06 -17.77 -5.44
N SER A 134 -17.40 -17.34 -6.65
CA SER A 134 -16.60 -17.62 -7.86
C SER A 134 -16.16 -16.31 -8.50
N ALA A 135 -14.90 -16.27 -8.92
CA ALA A 135 -14.34 -15.18 -9.71
C ALA A 135 -15.02 -15.02 -11.08
N GLN A 136 -15.67 -16.07 -11.56
CA GLN A 136 -16.42 -16.07 -12.82
C GLN A 136 -17.88 -15.62 -12.66
N ASN A 137 -18.33 -15.33 -11.43
CA ASN A 137 -19.66 -14.76 -11.21
C ASN A 137 -19.76 -13.39 -11.90
N GLY A 138 -20.81 -13.21 -12.70
CA GLY A 138 -20.99 -12.02 -13.53
C GLY A 138 -21.05 -10.72 -12.71
N GLU A 139 -21.74 -10.73 -11.56
CA GLU A 139 -21.85 -9.54 -10.69
C GLU A 139 -20.51 -9.17 -10.07
N ILE A 140 -19.75 -10.16 -9.61
CA ILE A 140 -18.41 -9.96 -9.03
C ILE A 140 -17.44 -9.45 -10.09
N LYS A 141 -17.45 -10.05 -11.29
CA LYS A 141 -16.60 -9.62 -12.41
C LYS A 141 -16.94 -8.20 -12.86
N ASN A 142 -18.22 -7.86 -12.92
CA ASN A 142 -18.68 -6.53 -13.22
C ASN A 142 -18.29 -5.51 -12.14
N LEU A 143 -18.34 -5.90 -10.87
CA LEU A 143 -17.87 -5.08 -9.75
C LEU A 143 -16.40 -4.70 -9.96
N ILE A 144 -15.53 -5.69 -10.20
CA ILE A 144 -14.08 -5.46 -10.32
C ILE A 144 -13.78 -4.58 -11.53
N ASN A 145 -14.39 -4.86 -12.68
CA ASN A 145 -14.16 -4.08 -13.90
C ASN A 145 -14.63 -2.63 -13.73
N ARG A 146 -15.83 -2.42 -13.19
CA ARG A 146 -16.35 -1.07 -12.91
C ARG A 146 -15.56 -0.37 -11.82
N GLY A 147 -15.19 -1.09 -10.76
CA GLY A 147 -14.39 -0.57 -9.67
C GLY A 147 -13.02 -0.06 -10.13
N LYS A 148 -12.29 -0.87 -10.92
CA LYS A 148 -11.04 -0.46 -11.55
C LYS A 148 -11.21 0.81 -12.38
N LYS A 149 -12.20 0.82 -13.28
CA LYS A 149 -12.48 1.98 -14.15
C LYS A 149 -12.82 3.24 -13.36
N ASN A 150 -13.67 3.12 -12.35
CA ASN A 150 -14.08 4.26 -11.52
C ASN A 150 -12.91 4.80 -10.69
N MET A 151 -12.09 3.92 -10.14
CA MET A 151 -10.89 4.28 -9.40
C MET A 151 -9.90 5.03 -10.30
N MET A 152 -9.59 4.49 -11.48
CA MET A 152 -8.69 5.14 -12.44
C MET A 152 -9.23 6.50 -12.87
N ASN A 153 -10.50 6.60 -13.23
CA ASN A 153 -11.12 7.86 -13.61
C ASN A 153 -11.06 8.91 -12.50
N TYR A 154 -11.24 8.47 -11.25
CA TYR A 154 -11.12 9.37 -10.11
C TYR A 154 -9.71 9.93 -9.99
N TYR A 155 -8.69 9.05 -9.97
CA TYR A 155 -7.31 9.50 -9.85
C TYR A 155 -6.82 10.27 -11.06
N ASP A 156 -7.22 9.88 -12.27
CA ASP A 156 -6.92 10.63 -13.50
C ASP A 156 -7.49 12.06 -13.53
N THR A 157 -8.56 12.29 -12.76
CA THR A 157 -9.21 13.60 -12.66
C THR A 157 -8.69 14.39 -11.45
N GLN A 158 -8.44 13.73 -10.33
CA GLN A 158 -8.16 14.39 -9.06
C GLN A 158 -6.67 14.50 -8.73
N TYR A 159 -5.77 13.83 -9.45
CA TYR A 159 -4.34 13.87 -9.11
C TYR A 159 -3.76 15.29 -8.98
N PRO A 160 -4.15 16.31 -9.80
CA PRO A 160 -3.57 17.64 -9.64
C PRO A 160 -3.97 18.29 -8.31
N ASN A 161 -5.21 18.04 -7.86
CA ASN A 161 -5.71 18.52 -6.56
C ASN A 161 -5.03 17.80 -5.40
N ILE A 162 -4.82 16.48 -5.53
CA ILE A 162 -4.12 15.67 -4.52
C ILE A 162 -2.67 16.14 -4.38
N ILE A 163 -1.95 16.35 -5.49
CA ILE A 163 -0.57 16.86 -5.45
C ILE A 163 -0.52 18.28 -4.89
N LYS A 164 -1.47 19.14 -5.24
CA LYS A 164 -1.55 20.50 -4.67
C LYS A 164 -1.72 20.48 -3.16
N GLU A 165 -2.60 19.62 -2.64
CA GLU A 165 -2.82 19.49 -1.21
C GLU A 165 -1.59 18.86 -0.51
N ALA A 166 -0.95 17.88 -1.11
CA ALA A 166 0.30 17.32 -0.61
C ALA A 166 1.42 18.37 -0.53
N LYS A 167 1.51 19.27 -1.53
CA LYS A 167 2.44 20.42 -1.48
C LYS A 167 2.12 21.37 -0.31
N ARG A 168 0.84 21.61 -0.03
CA ARG A 168 0.42 22.40 1.13
C ARG A 168 0.85 21.74 2.45
N LEU A 169 0.64 20.44 2.59
CA LEU A 169 1.05 19.67 3.76
C LEU A 169 2.57 19.66 3.93
N ALA A 170 3.31 19.49 2.84
CA ALA A 170 4.77 19.55 2.85
C ALA A 170 5.31 20.91 3.33
N ASN A 171 4.69 22.01 2.92
CA ASN A 171 5.03 23.36 3.42
C ASN A 171 4.78 23.52 4.92
N LEU A 172 3.85 22.75 5.49
CA LEU A 172 3.61 22.64 6.93
C LEU A 172 4.52 21.60 7.60
N GLN A 173 5.50 21.06 6.88
CA GLN A 173 6.39 19.98 7.32
C GLN A 173 5.68 18.66 7.72
N LYS A 174 4.46 18.46 7.24
CA LYS A 174 3.66 17.24 7.43
C LYS A 174 3.96 16.24 6.30
N TYR A 175 5.22 15.81 6.25
CA TYR A 175 5.71 15.01 5.12
C TYR A 175 5.05 13.63 5.02
N GLU A 176 4.74 12.99 6.14
CA GLU A 176 4.11 11.67 6.16
C GLU A 176 2.68 11.72 5.60
N GLU A 177 1.87 12.73 6.02
CA GLU A 177 0.54 12.95 5.48
C GLU A 177 0.61 13.24 3.96
N ALA A 178 1.56 14.08 3.54
CA ALA A 178 1.77 14.40 2.13
C ALA A 178 2.18 13.17 1.31
N LEU A 179 3.08 12.32 1.84
CA LEU A 179 3.50 11.06 1.23
C LEU A 179 2.33 10.10 1.05
N THR A 180 1.51 9.93 2.10
CA THR A 180 0.32 9.07 2.04
C THR A 180 -0.60 9.48 0.90
N MET A 181 -0.87 10.77 0.75
CA MET A 181 -1.76 11.29 -0.31
C MET A 181 -1.19 11.05 -1.71
N VAL A 182 0.09 11.38 -1.91
CA VAL A 182 0.73 11.29 -3.23
C VAL A 182 0.91 9.85 -3.68
N LEU A 183 1.32 8.97 -2.76
CA LEU A 183 1.60 7.57 -3.07
C LEU A 183 0.35 6.69 -3.17
N ALA A 184 -0.82 7.21 -2.76
CA ALA A 184 -2.11 6.61 -3.07
C ALA A 184 -2.49 6.72 -4.57
N ILE A 185 -1.89 7.67 -5.31
CA ILE A 185 -2.15 7.80 -6.75
C ILE A 185 -1.57 6.58 -7.49
N PRO A 186 -2.40 5.80 -8.23
CA PRO A 186 -1.92 4.64 -8.96
C PRO A 186 -0.86 4.98 -10.00
N LEU A 187 0.20 4.19 -10.10
CA LEU A 187 1.29 4.43 -11.06
C LEU A 187 0.83 4.50 -12.50
N CYS A 188 -0.16 3.70 -12.85
CA CYS A 188 -0.72 3.64 -14.20
C CYS A 188 -1.78 4.72 -14.47
N SER A 189 -2.10 5.60 -13.50
CA SER A 189 -2.92 6.78 -13.73
C SER A 189 -2.13 7.87 -14.43
N LYS A 190 -2.85 8.83 -15.05
CA LYS A 190 -2.23 9.99 -15.72
C LYS A 190 -1.28 10.76 -14.81
N GLY A 191 -1.56 10.78 -13.52
CA GLY A 191 -0.72 11.46 -12.52
C GLY A 191 0.34 10.58 -11.87
N GLY A 192 0.42 9.28 -12.20
CA GLY A 192 1.25 8.31 -11.50
C GLY A 192 2.74 8.62 -11.55
N GLU A 193 3.25 9.06 -12.69
CA GLU A 193 4.67 9.44 -12.85
C GLU A 193 5.00 10.72 -12.06
N GLU A 194 4.15 11.76 -12.18
CA GLU A 194 4.31 13.00 -11.41
C GLU A 194 4.24 12.74 -9.90
N ALA A 195 3.29 11.91 -9.49
CA ALA A 195 3.12 11.52 -8.10
C ALA A 195 4.34 10.76 -7.56
N SER A 196 4.90 9.81 -8.33
CA SER A 196 6.10 9.08 -7.94
C SER A 196 7.31 10.00 -7.78
N ARG A 197 7.54 10.90 -8.73
CA ARG A 197 8.64 11.88 -8.66
C ARG A 197 8.49 12.79 -7.44
N TYR A 198 7.30 13.35 -7.24
CA TYR A 198 7.07 14.22 -6.09
C TYR A 198 7.11 13.45 -4.76
N GLY A 199 6.65 12.20 -4.74
CA GLY A 199 6.77 11.32 -3.59
C GLY A 199 8.23 11.08 -3.18
N LEU A 200 9.13 10.92 -4.15
CA LEU A 200 10.55 10.79 -3.89
C LEU A 200 11.15 12.07 -3.26
N GLU A 201 10.79 13.25 -3.79
CA GLU A 201 11.19 14.55 -3.21
C GLU A 201 10.71 14.70 -1.75
N LEU A 202 9.46 14.32 -1.48
CA LEU A 202 8.89 14.34 -0.14
C LEU A 202 9.60 13.39 0.80
N TYR A 203 9.93 12.19 0.32
CA TYR A 203 10.63 11.20 1.11
C TYR A 203 12.04 11.65 1.48
N THR A 204 12.76 12.29 0.56
CA THR A 204 14.08 12.89 0.87
C THR A 204 13.96 13.95 1.98
N LYS A 205 12.97 14.84 1.90
CA LYS A 205 12.73 15.85 2.95
C LYS A 205 12.33 15.23 4.29
N TYR A 206 11.54 14.17 4.25
CA TYR A 206 11.17 13.40 5.44
C TYR A 206 12.40 12.77 6.12
N LEU A 207 13.25 12.11 5.33
CA LEU A 207 14.50 11.53 5.82
C LEU A 207 15.44 12.58 6.40
N ASP A 208 15.63 13.69 5.70
CA ASP A 208 16.44 14.81 6.21
C ASP A 208 15.97 15.29 7.59
N ARG A 209 14.66 15.43 7.74
CA ARG A 209 14.08 15.83 9.03
C ARG A 209 14.32 14.81 10.13
N LEU A 210 14.15 13.51 9.84
CA LEU A 210 14.40 12.44 10.80
C LEU A 210 15.88 12.38 11.20
N ASN A 211 16.77 12.48 10.23
CA ASN A 211 18.22 12.43 10.48
C ASN A 211 18.69 13.67 11.27
N LEU A 212 18.17 14.86 10.95
CA LEU A 212 18.46 16.07 11.71
C LEU A 212 17.95 15.99 13.15
N TYR A 213 16.77 15.41 13.35
CA TYR A 213 16.25 15.17 14.70
C TYR A 213 17.17 14.22 15.49
N LEU A 214 17.60 13.12 14.86
CA LEU A 214 18.49 12.14 15.45
C LEU A 214 19.86 12.77 15.81
N LEU A 215 20.44 13.59 14.92
CA LEU A 215 21.66 14.32 15.19
C LEU A 215 21.51 15.28 16.36
N ASN A 216 20.41 16.04 16.42
CA ASN A 216 20.17 16.99 17.51
C ASN A 216 19.99 16.28 18.87
N GLN A 217 19.33 15.12 18.88
CA GLN A 217 19.25 14.28 20.07
C GLN A 217 20.65 13.77 20.51
N ALA A 218 21.45 13.27 19.56
CA ALA A 218 22.81 12.83 19.83
C ALA A 218 23.68 13.96 20.42
N LYS A 219 23.58 15.18 19.87
CA LYS A 219 24.28 16.36 20.39
C LYS A 219 23.83 16.71 21.81
N ALA A 220 22.50 16.73 22.04
CA ALA A 220 21.98 17.04 23.37
C ALA A 220 22.41 16.01 24.43
N LEU A 221 22.39 14.73 24.06
CA LEU A 221 22.84 13.65 24.94
C LEU A 221 24.34 13.78 25.26
N TRP A 222 25.17 14.06 24.25
CA TRP A 222 26.62 14.25 24.42
C TRP A 222 26.96 15.48 25.27
N ALA A 223 26.18 16.55 25.12
CA ALA A 223 26.34 17.75 25.92
C ALA A 223 25.95 17.55 27.42
N ALA A 224 25.03 16.62 27.67
CA ALA A 224 24.56 16.32 29.03
C ALA A 224 25.49 15.37 29.81
N GLY A 225 26.21 14.46 29.12
CA GLY A 225 27.14 13.53 29.69
C GLY A 225 28.21 13.11 28.68
N GLN A 226 29.47 13.02 29.12
CA GLN A 226 30.62 12.70 28.26
C GLN A 226 31.38 11.48 28.80
N ASP A 227 30.61 10.52 29.34
CA ASP A 227 31.13 9.24 29.79
C ASP A 227 31.06 8.17 28.70
N GLN A 228 31.56 6.98 28.98
CA GLN A 228 31.65 5.88 28.03
C GLN A 228 30.29 5.35 27.61
N ASP A 229 29.31 5.28 28.50
CA ASP A 229 27.96 4.77 28.22
C ASP A 229 27.19 5.75 27.31
N THR A 230 27.32 7.04 27.59
CA THR A 230 26.79 8.11 26.75
C THR A 230 27.43 8.10 25.37
N ALA A 231 28.76 7.93 25.29
CA ALA A 231 29.48 7.85 24.02
C ALA A 231 28.97 6.67 23.16
N TYR A 232 28.76 5.50 23.77
CA TYR A 232 28.22 4.33 23.08
C TYR A 232 26.82 4.62 22.49
N THR A 233 25.93 5.22 23.30
CA THR A 233 24.59 5.58 22.89
C THR A 233 24.60 6.60 21.75
N VAL A 234 25.39 7.66 21.87
CA VAL A 234 25.56 8.71 20.85
C VAL A 234 26.08 8.14 19.53
N CYS A 235 27.14 7.33 19.58
CA CYS A 235 27.69 6.69 18.38
C CYS A 235 26.68 5.74 17.73
N SER A 236 25.90 5.01 18.50
CA SER A 236 24.80 4.16 18.01
C SER A 236 23.71 4.97 17.26
N MET A 237 23.37 6.15 17.78
CA MET A 237 22.43 7.06 17.12
C MET A 237 23.03 7.63 15.82
N LEU A 238 24.26 8.11 15.87
CA LEU A 238 24.92 8.70 14.70
C LEU A 238 25.12 7.68 13.57
N ALA A 239 25.43 6.42 13.89
CA ALA A 239 25.57 5.34 12.91
C ALA A 239 24.28 5.03 12.12
N GLN A 240 23.13 5.47 12.60
CA GLN A 240 21.84 5.29 11.91
C GLN A 240 21.56 6.39 10.88
N ILE A 241 22.31 7.50 10.89
CA ILE A 241 22.11 8.62 9.99
C ILE A 241 22.38 8.21 8.55
N ASP A 242 21.43 8.54 7.66
CA ASP A 242 21.53 8.22 6.24
C ASP A 242 22.70 8.98 5.59
N PRO A 243 23.57 8.31 4.80
CA PRO A 243 24.68 8.94 4.09
C PRO A 243 24.28 10.08 3.14
N GLU A 244 23.05 10.05 2.65
CA GLU A 244 22.50 11.09 1.76
C GLU A 244 21.84 12.25 2.52
N ALA A 245 21.73 12.15 3.85
CA ALA A 245 21.15 13.22 4.66
C ALA A 245 22.05 14.48 4.64
N SER A 246 21.41 15.65 4.62
CA SER A 246 22.12 16.93 4.62
C SER A 246 23.02 17.11 5.84
N CYS A 247 22.68 16.52 6.97
CA CYS A 247 23.43 16.58 8.23
C CYS A 247 24.53 15.51 8.37
N TYR A 248 24.74 14.63 7.38
CA TYR A 248 25.68 13.52 7.47
C TYR A 248 27.12 13.92 7.83
N ASN A 249 27.65 14.96 7.17
CA ASN A 249 29.02 15.44 7.43
C ASN A 249 29.20 15.96 8.87
N GLU A 250 28.15 16.55 9.42
CA GLU A 250 28.14 17.03 10.81
C GLU A 250 28.09 15.85 11.80
N ALA A 251 27.25 14.86 11.52
CA ALA A 251 27.19 13.63 12.29
C ALA A 251 28.53 12.88 12.31
N TRP A 252 29.20 12.82 11.16
CA TRP A 252 30.54 12.24 11.04
C TRP A 252 31.58 12.95 11.91
N LYS A 253 31.56 14.28 11.92
CA LYS A 253 32.48 15.06 12.78
C LYS A 253 32.22 14.76 14.25
N LEU A 254 30.94 14.81 14.68
CA LEU A 254 30.58 14.51 16.06
C LEU A 254 31.00 13.09 16.47
N MET A 255 30.80 12.08 15.62
CA MET A 255 31.26 10.72 15.92
C MET A 255 32.76 10.63 16.17
N LYS A 256 33.57 11.34 15.37
CA LYS A 256 35.04 11.40 15.57
C LYS A 256 35.41 12.09 16.88
N GLU A 257 34.73 13.18 17.24
CA GLU A 257 34.94 13.90 18.47
C GLU A 257 34.63 13.02 19.69
N VAL A 258 33.46 12.33 19.68
CA VAL A 258 33.04 11.41 20.74
C VAL A 258 34.08 10.29 20.92
N LYS A 259 34.50 9.63 19.84
CA LYS A 259 35.48 8.53 19.90
C LYS A 259 36.83 9.02 20.43
N ALA A 260 37.28 10.20 20.03
CA ALA A 260 38.55 10.77 20.45
C ALA A 260 38.56 11.13 21.95
N GLN A 261 37.44 11.61 22.50
CA GLN A 261 37.32 12.06 23.88
C GLN A 261 37.30 10.90 24.87
N VAL A 262 36.58 9.80 24.54
CA VAL A 262 36.43 8.67 25.45
C VAL A 262 37.62 7.71 25.42
N ARG A 263 38.53 7.83 24.42
CA ARG A 263 39.72 6.97 24.22
C ARG A 263 39.39 5.47 24.29
N SER A 264 38.21 5.06 23.87
CA SER A 264 37.77 3.66 23.84
C SER A 264 37.56 3.20 22.41
N ASP A 265 37.80 1.92 22.13
CA ASP A 265 37.49 1.26 20.88
C ASP A 265 35.97 1.05 20.77
N ILE A 266 35.25 2.13 20.44
CA ILE A 266 33.83 2.04 20.12
C ILE A 266 33.72 1.57 18.68
N ASP A 267 33.19 0.36 18.51
CA ASP A 267 33.06 -0.31 17.21
C ASP A 267 31.80 0.13 16.46
N PHE A 268 31.67 1.43 16.22
CA PHE A 268 30.63 1.99 15.37
C PHE A 268 31.24 2.76 14.21
N GLU A 269 30.76 2.46 13.01
CA GLU A 269 31.13 3.17 11.79
C GLU A 269 29.92 3.84 11.17
N MET A 270 30.13 4.97 10.53
CA MET A 270 29.09 5.61 9.72
C MET A 270 28.80 4.76 8.49
N ARG A 271 27.54 4.75 8.06
CA ARG A 271 27.16 4.11 6.82
C ARG A 271 27.93 4.72 5.65
N GLU A 272 28.37 3.87 4.74
CA GLU A 272 29.01 4.35 3.50
C GLU A 272 27.95 4.94 2.55
N LYS A 273 28.40 5.92 1.74
CA LYS A 273 27.55 6.48 0.68
C LYS A 273 27.35 5.46 -0.43
N TYR A 274 26.10 5.31 -0.90
CA TYR A 274 25.80 4.44 -2.00
C TYR A 274 26.35 4.99 -3.32
N HIS A 275 26.98 4.12 -4.11
CA HIS A 275 27.52 4.48 -5.43
C HIS A 275 26.59 4.15 -6.59
N ASP A 276 25.53 3.35 -6.38
CA ASP A 276 24.59 2.92 -7.42
C ASP A 276 23.27 3.71 -7.34
N GLN A 277 23.21 4.82 -8.08
CA GLN A 277 22.05 5.74 -8.07
C GLN A 277 20.74 5.08 -8.53
N ILE A 278 20.79 4.19 -9.53
CA ILE A 278 19.55 3.57 -10.10
C ILE A 278 18.90 2.63 -9.08
N LYS A 279 19.71 1.83 -8.40
CA LYS A 279 19.20 0.91 -7.36
C LYS A 279 18.68 1.70 -6.18
N LEU A 280 19.40 2.72 -5.75
CA LEU A 280 19.03 3.61 -4.66
C LEU A 280 17.69 4.31 -4.92
N GLU A 281 17.44 4.79 -6.14
CA GLU A 281 16.18 5.46 -6.49
C GLU A 281 14.97 4.51 -6.39
N LYS A 282 15.10 3.27 -6.87
CA LYS A 282 14.06 2.24 -6.72
C LYS A 282 13.79 1.89 -5.26
N ASP A 283 14.84 1.72 -4.49
CA ASP A 283 14.75 1.40 -3.05
C ASP A 283 14.11 2.57 -2.27
N ARG A 284 14.43 3.80 -2.62
CA ARG A 284 13.81 5.01 -2.03
C ARG A 284 12.34 5.14 -2.38
N ILE A 285 11.94 4.87 -3.61
CA ILE A 285 10.51 4.87 -4.01
C ILE A 285 9.75 3.80 -3.23
N ALA A 286 10.31 2.60 -3.10
CA ALA A 286 9.70 1.52 -2.33
C ALA A 286 9.58 1.88 -0.84
N ALA A 287 10.64 2.44 -0.25
CA ALA A 287 10.65 2.89 1.13
C ALA A 287 9.69 4.06 1.37
N ALA A 288 9.62 5.04 0.45
CA ALA A 288 8.68 6.15 0.51
C ALA A 288 7.22 5.64 0.54
N ARG A 289 6.91 4.63 -0.28
CA ARG A 289 5.60 3.98 -0.29
C ARG A 289 5.31 3.29 1.04
N ALA A 290 6.28 2.55 1.58
CA ALA A 290 6.12 1.88 2.86
C ALA A 290 5.84 2.88 3.99
N VAL A 291 6.54 4.02 4.02
CA VAL A 291 6.32 5.10 5.00
C VAL A 291 4.94 5.72 4.81
N GLY A 292 4.57 6.10 3.59
CA GLY A 292 3.28 6.72 3.29
C GLY A 292 2.11 5.83 3.72
N VAL A 293 2.23 4.54 3.47
CA VAL A 293 1.19 3.57 3.86
C VAL A 293 1.17 3.31 5.36
N ALA A 294 2.33 3.12 5.99
CA ALA A 294 2.41 2.92 7.45
C ALA A 294 1.81 4.13 8.17
N PHE A 295 2.08 5.34 7.70
CA PHE A 295 1.51 6.55 8.24
C PHE A 295 0.00 6.63 8.02
N GLY A 296 -0.49 6.35 6.81
CA GLY A 296 -1.92 6.33 6.51
C GLY A 296 -2.68 5.32 7.39
N ASN A 297 -2.09 4.16 7.68
CA ASN A 297 -2.66 3.17 8.58
C ASN A 297 -2.67 3.62 10.06
N ASN A 298 -1.70 4.45 10.49
CA ASN A 298 -1.61 4.94 11.85
C ASN A 298 -2.43 6.21 12.11
N GLN A 299 -2.84 6.93 11.08
CA GLN A 299 -3.63 8.18 11.19
C GLN A 299 -5.10 7.95 11.50
N LYS A 300 -5.62 6.76 11.22
CA LYS A 300 -6.97 6.35 11.58
C LYS A 300 -6.87 5.29 12.68
N PRO A 301 -7.88 5.23 13.57
CA PRO A 301 -7.91 4.14 14.53
C PRO A 301 -7.66 2.82 13.79
N THR A 302 -6.75 2.05 14.31
CA THR A 302 -6.14 0.82 13.74
C THR A 302 -7.16 -0.30 13.48
N THR A 303 -8.38 -0.11 13.90
CA THR A 303 -9.51 -0.92 13.47
C THR A 303 -9.91 -0.44 12.10
N THR A 304 -9.79 -1.28 11.10
CA THR A 304 -10.36 -1.05 9.77
C THR A 304 -11.87 -1.08 9.92
N ASN A 305 -12.41 0.01 10.48
CA ASN A 305 -13.83 0.16 10.65
C ASN A 305 -14.42 0.43 9.27
N LEU A 306 -14.89 -0.63 8.62
CA LEU A 306 -15.53 -0.58 7.31
C LEU A 306 -17.04 -0.23 7.43
N MET A 307 -17.52 0.17 8.62
CA MET A 307 -18.93 0.54 8.84
C MET A 307 -19.42 1.63 7.88
N TRP A 308 -18.54 2.51 7.40
CA TRP A 308 -18.90 3.52 6.39
C TRP A 308 -19.23 2.92 5.01
N LEU A 309 -18.95 1.64 4.80
CA LEU A 309 -19.31 0.91 3.57
C LEU A 309 -20.74 0.38 3.58
N ARG A 310 -21.39 0.32 4.73
CA ARG A 310 -22.78 -0.15 4.88
C ARG A 310 -23.82 0.87 4.45
#